data_86279dbe51128ea6e40853762455cfec
#
_entry.id   86279dbe51128ea6e40853762455cfec
#
_cell.length_a   1.000
_cell.length_b   1.000
_cell.length_c   1.000
_cell.angle_alpha   90.00
_cell.angle_beta   90.00
_cell.angle_gamma   90.00
#
_symmetry.space_group_name_H-M   'P 1'
#
loop_
_entity.id
_entity.type
_entity.pdbx_description
1 polymer ?
#
loop_
_entity_poly.entity_id
_entity_poly.type
_entity_poly.pdbx_seq_one_letter_code
_entity_poly.pdbx_strand_id
1 'polypeptide(L)'
;MFEVPESREAVWTLLTDIPRVVPCIPGATLTDAGENEEWRAEFPVSLGPVAMVFDATITREIADEPAGLVRLAVKAREKNGRGAATADVESRLEDDGGATRVTVSTNLRLQGTVARVGRSEIVEDVSRQMTDSFATCLKAKLAQEDAAPTVAAPELRIGLITVLAGLLRQLRRPR
;
A
#
# COMPACT_ATOMS: atom_id res chain seq x y z
N MET A 1 9.26 -12.52 7.24
CA MET A 1 9.31 -13.15 5.90
C MET A 1 7.99 -13.83 5.62
N PHE A 2 7.44 -13.67 4.43
CA PHE A 2 6.19 -14.30 3.98
C PHE A 2 6.23 -14.51 2.45
N GLU A 3 5.37 -15.37 1.94
CA GLU A 3 5.23 -15.65 0.52
C GLU A 3 3.91 -15.10 -0.02
N VAL A 4 3.94 -14.62 -1.26
CA VAL A 4 2.79 -14.11 -2.01
C VAL A 4 2.67 -14.94 -3.29
N PRO A 5 1.52 -15.56 -3.60
CA PRO A 5 1.34 -16.43 -4.78
C PRO A 5 1.13 -15.60 -6.07
N GLU A 6 1.98 -14.61 -6.28
CA GLU A 6 1.94 -13.67 -7.40
C GLU A 6 3.34 -13.42 -7.92
N SER A 7 3.44 -12.91 -9.16
CA SER A 7 4.72 -12.59 -9.78
C SER A 7 5.45 -11.48 -9.02
N ARG A 8 6.77 -11.50 -9.09
CA ARG A 8 7.62 -10.48 -8.47
C ARG A 8 7.28 -9.07 -8.97
N GLU A 9 6.93 -8.92 -10.25
CA GLU A 9 6.53 -7.64 -10.84
C GLU A 9 5.23 -7.09 -10.24
N ALA A 10 4.21 -7.94 -10.08
CA ALA A 10 2.94 -7.56 -9.46
C ALA A 10 3.14 -7.15 -7.99
N VAL A 11 3.89 -7.94 -7.23
CA VAL A 11 4.21 -7.62 -5.83
C VAL A 11 5.05 -6.35 -5.72
N TRP A 12 6.02 -6.14 -6.62
CA TRP A 12 6.83 -4.92 -6.68
C TRP A 12 5.98 -3.68 -6.91
N THR A 13 5.11 -3.71 -7.92
CA THR A 13 4.22 -2.59 -8.26
C THR A 13 3.35 -2.19 -7.08
N LEU A 14 2.76 -3.17 -6.37
CA LEU A 14 1.94 -2.88 -5.20
C LEU A 14 2.79 -2.40 -4.02
N LEU A 15 3.92 -3.05 -3.73
CA LEU A 15 4.75 -2.75 -2.55
C LEU A 15 5.38 -1.36 -2.61
N THR A 16 5.66 -0.86 -3.81
CA THR A 16 6.23 0.48 -4.03
C THR A 16 5.19 1.59 -4.08
N ASP A 17 3.90 1.26 -4.17
CA ASP A 17 2.80 2.22 -4.09
C ASP A 17 2.42 2.48 -2.63
N ILE A 18 3.10 3.42 -1.97
CA ILE A 18 2.93 3.73 -0.55
C ILE A 18 1.47 4.07 -0.19
N PRO A 19 0.72 4.87 -0.96
CA PRO A 19 -0.71 5.10 -0.73
C PRO A 19 -1.55 3.83 -0.66
N ARG A 20 -1.23 2.84 -1.47
CA ARG A 20 -1.95 1.55 -1.48
C ARG A 20 -1.52 0.63 -0.35
N VAL A 21 -0.27 0.74 0.09
CA VAL A 21 0.34 -0.17 1.09
C VAL A 21 0.08 0.30 2.53
N VAL A 22 0.09 1.60 2.80
CA VAL A 22 -0.14 2.15 4.16
C VAL A 22 -1.42 1.61 4.81
N PRO A 23 -2.57 1.52 4.11
CA PRO A 23 -3.78 0.95 4.70
C PRO A 23 -3.68 -0.54 5.09
N CYS A 24 -2.65 -1.26 4.64
CA CYS A 24 -2.37 -2.63 5.06
C CYS A 24 -1.74 -2.72 6.46
N ILE A 25 -1.25 -1.62 6.99
CA ILE A 25 -0.78 -1.55 8.37
C ILE A 25 -2.00 -1.29 9.28
N PRO A 26 -2.24 -2.12 10.28
CA PRO A 26 -3.44 -2.02 11.13
C PRO A 26 -3.65 -0.62 11.72
N GLY A 27 -4.77 0.00 11.37
CA GLY A 27 -5.15 1.32 11.84
C GLY A 27 -4.38 2.49 11.23
N ALA A 28 -3.39 2.26 10.38
CA ALA A 28 -2.67 3.33 9.72
C ALA A 28 -3.57 4.07 8.71
N THR A 29 -3.43 5.39 8.68
CA THR A 29 -4.17 6.26 7.76
C THR A 29 -3.20 7.22 7.10
N LEU A 30 -3.20 7.26 5.77
CA LEU A 30 -2.44 8.24 5.01
C LEU A 30 -3.09 9.62 5.21
N THR A 31 -2.30 10.61 5.60
CA THR A 31 -2.76 11.99 5.84
C THR A 31 -2.30 12.96 4.75
N ASP A 32 -1.28 12.57 3.97
CA ASP A 32 -0.78 13.32 2.82
C ASP A 32 -0.34 12.33 1.73
N ALA A 33 -0.80 12.57 0.49
CA ALA A 33 -0.57 11.69 -0.66
C ALA A 33 0.91 11.65 -1.13
N GLY A 34 1.73 12.54 -0.59
CA GLY A 34 3.16 12.57 -0.82
C GLY A 34 3.59 13.35 -2.05
N GLU A 35 4.66 14.14 -1.86
CA GLU A 35 5.45 14.74 -2.91
C GLU A 35 6.90 14.32 -2.72
N ASN A 36 7.67 14.20 -3.80
CA ASN A 36 9.12 13.94 -3.74
C ASN A 36 9.51 12.71 -2.90
N GLU A 37 8.80 11.58 -3.07
CA GLU A 37 9.09 10.33 -2.34
C GLU A 37 8.90 10.42 -0.81
N GLU A 38 8.09 11.37 -0.35
CA GLU A 38 7.76 11.56 1.06
C GLU A 38 6.25 11.55 1.26
N TRP A 39 5.76 10.77 2.20
CA TRP A 39 4.35 10.61 2.58
C TRP A 39 4.16 10.83 4.06
N ARG A 40 2.95 11.24 4.45
CA ARG A 40 2.58 11.38 5.86
C ARG A 40 1.44 10.45 6.21
N ALA A 41 1.55 9.84 7.38
CA ALA A 41 0.54 8.91 7.88
C ALA A 41 0.40 8.99 9.40
N GLU A 42 -0.78 8.65 9.89
CA GLU A 42 -1.03 8.41 11.30
C GLU A 42 -0.98 6.91 11.60
N PHE A 43 -0.32 6.55 12.71
CA PHE A 43 -0.21 5.19 13.20
C PHE A 43 -0.72 5.10 14.65
N PRO A 44 -1.89 4.52 14.89
CA PRO A 44 -2.31 4.15 16.23
C PRO A 44 -1.56 2.89 16.68
N VAL A 45 -0.98 2.94 17.85
CA VAL A 45 -0.27 1.82 18.48
C VAL A 45 -0.82 1.60 19.87
N SER A 46 -1.22 0.36 20.16
CA SER A 46 -1.66 -0.06 21.49
C SER A 46 -0.63 -1.02 22.10
N LEU A 47 -0.07 -0.63 23.23
CA LEU A 47 0.89 -1.43 24.00
C LEU A 47 0.27 -1.77 25.36
N GLY A 48 -0.48 -2.85 25.41
CA GLY A 48 -1.30 -3.20 26.58
C GLY A 48 -2.35 -2.12 26.87
N PRO A 49 -2.39 -1.52 28.09
CA PRO A 49 -3.37 -0.49 28.43
C PRO A 49 -3.03 0.90 27.85
N VAL A 50 -1.89 1.05 27.20
CA VAL A 50 -1.41 2.35 26.69
C VAL A 50 -1.68 2.45 25.20
N ALA A 51 -2.61 3.33 24.82
CA ALA A 51 -2.85 3.71 23.44
C ALA A 51 -2.10 5.00 23.10
N MET A 52 -1.49 5.03 21.94
CA MET A 52 -0.70 6.14 21.39
C MET A 52 -1.02 6.33 19.93
N VAL A 53 -0.92 7.57 19.44
CA VAL A 53 -1.03 7.89 18.02
C VAL A 53 0.23 8.61 17.59
N PHE A 54 0.84 8.14 16.53
CA PHE A 54 2.05 8.71 15.96
C PHE A 54 1.74 9.41 14.64
N ASP A 55 2.21 10.63 14.48
CA ASP A 55 2.35 11.28 13.19
C ASP A 55 3.70 10.88 12.59
N ALA A 56 3.68 10.23 11.45
CA ALA A 56 4.87 9.70 10.79
C ALA A 56 5.08 10.33 9.42
N THR A 57 6.34 10.58 9.12
CA THR A 57 6.86 10.86 7.77
C THR A 57 7.54 9.59 7.27
N ILE A 58 7.17 9.14 6.10
CA ILE A 58 7.73 7.99 5.39
C ILE A 58 8.48 8.55 4.18
N THR A 59 9.76 8.23 4.05
CA THR A 59 10.59 8.63 2.91
C THR A 59 11.11 7.38 2.21
N ARG A 60 10.93 7.28 0.90
CA ARG A 60 11.54 6.21 0.11
C ARG A 60 12.97 6.59 -0.26
N GLU A 61 13.94 5.86 0.27
CA GLU A 61 15.36 6.09 0.03
C GLU A 61 15.89 5.28 -1.16
N ILE A 62 15.37 4.06 -1.33
CA ILE A 62 15.79 3.14 -2.40
C ILE A 62 14.55 2.45 -2.96
N ALA A 63 14.50 2.36 -4.30
CA ALA A 63 13.63 1.48 -5.05
C ALA A 63 14.44 0.91 -6.23
N ASP A 64 15.09 -0.22 -6.01
CA ASP A 64 15.90 -0.94 -7.00
C ASP A 64 15.15 -2.20 -7.43
N GLU A 65 14.39 -2.09 -8.52
CA GLU A 65 13.56 -3.18 -9.04
C GLU A 65 14.39 -4.38 -9.51
N PRO A 66 15.51 -4.20 -10.26
CA PRO A 66 16.39 -5.31 -10.62
C PRO A 66 16.90 -6.09 -9.41
N ALA A 67 17.29 -5.40 -8.33
CA ALA A 67 17.73 -6.03 -7.09
C ALA A 67 16.57 -6.52 -6.20
N GLY A 68 15.32 -6.15 -6.51
CA GLY A 68 14.15 -6.42 -5.67
C GLY A 68 14.20 -5.73 -4.31
N LEU A 69 14.84 -4.56 -4.23
CA LEU A 69 15.15 -3.89 -2.97
C LEU A 69 14.38 -2.59 -2.83
N VAL A 70 13.57 -2.48 -1.77
CA VAL A 70 12.95 -1.22 -1.33
C VAL A 70 13.47 -0.87 0.06
N ARG A 71 13.87 0.38 0.25
CA ARG A 71 14.22 0.91 1.57
C ARG A 71 13.42 2.17 1.88
N LEU A 72 12.79 2.17 3.05
CA LEU A 72 12.02 3.30 3.57
C LEU A 72 12.63 3.77 4.89
N ALA A 73 12.78 5.08 5.04
CA ALA A 73 13.04 5.71 6.33
C ALA A 73 11.72 6.23 6.91
N VAL A 74 11.45 5.92 8.17
CA VAL A 74 10.25 6.38 8.88
C VAL A 74 10.67 7.19 10.10
N LYS A 75 10.13 8.40 10.24
CA LYS A 75 10.28 9.26 11.43
C LYS A 75 8.90 9.55 11.99
N ALA A 76 8.67 9.19 13.23
CA ALA A 76 7.36 9.32 13.86
C ALA A 76 7.44 10.05 15.20
N ARG A 77 6.45 10.89 15.49
CA ARG A 77 6.29 11.60 16.77
C ARG A 77 4.94 11.27 17.37
N GLU A 78 4.93 10.94 18.64
CA GLU A 78 3.69 10.71 19.38
C GLU A 78 2.97 12.05 19.58
N LYS A 79 1.66 12.10 19.27
CA LYS A 79 0.85 13.34 19.21
C LYS A 79 0.82 14.13 20.53
N ASN A 80 0.91 13.46 21.67
CA ASN A 80 0.91 14.10 22.99
C ASN A 80 2.33 14.35 23.53
N GLY A 81 3.37 14.24 22.70
CA GLY A 81 4.75 14.52 23.08
C GLY A 81 5.41 13.47 23.98
N ARG A 82 4.83 12.26 24.08
CA ARG A 82 5.35 11.19 24.94
C ARG A 82 6.61 10.51 24.39
N GLY A 83 7.01 10.82 23.16
CA GLY A 83 8.23 10.30 22.57
C GLY A 83 8.22 10.31 21.05
N ALA A 84 9.23 9.65 20.50
CA ALA A 84 9.43 9.52 19.07
C ALA A 84 9.90 8.10 18.71
N ALA A 85 9.73 7.75 17.45
CA ALA A 85 10.25 6.52 16.87
C ALA A 85 10.93 6.85 15.54
N THR A 86 11.99 6.13 15.22
CA THR A 86 12.57 6.08 13.88
C THR A 86 12.70 4.62 13.45
N ALA A 87 12.43 4.33 12.19
CA ALA A 87 12.59 2.99 11.66
C ALA A 87 13.21 3.06 10.26
N ASP A 88 14.19 2.19 10.03
CA ASP A 88 14.71 1.88 8.71
C ASP A 88 14.09 0.55 8.29
N VAL A 89 13.24 0.56 7.28
CA VAL A 89 12.53 -0.62 6.79
C VAL A 89 13.12 -1.03 5.45
N GLU A 90 13.66 -2.25 5.38
CA GLU A 90 14.16 -2.83 4.15
C GLU A 90 13.28 -4.02 3.74
N SER A 91 12.81 -4.01 2.50
CA SER A 91 12.06 -5.10 1.90
C SER A 91 12.82 -5.67 0.71
N ARG A 92 12.96 -7.00 0.67
CA ARG A 92 13.56 -7.75 -0.43
C ARG A 92 12.54 -8.70 -1.05
N LEU A 93 12.48 -8.68 -2.37
CA LEU A 93 11.59 -9.50 -3.18
C LEU A 93 12.43 -10.49 -4.00
N GLU A 94 12.17 -11.77 -3.82
CA GLU A 94 12.83 -12.85 -4.54
C GLU A 94 11.78 -13.70 -5.28
N ASP A 95 12.07 -14.06 -6.52
CA ASP A 95 11.24 -15.00 -7.29
C ASP A 95 11.35 -16.40 -6.67
N ASP A 96 10.23 -17.07 -6.46
CA ASP A 96 10.17 -18.41 -5.89
C ASP A 96 9.25 -19.32 -6.70
N GLY A 97 9.58 -19.48 -7.98
CA GLY A 97 8.91 -20.44 -8.86
C GLY A 97 7.44 -20.11 -9.19
N GLY A 98 7.13 -18.82 -9.40
CA GLY A 98 5.79 -18.32 -9.70
C GLY A 98 5.09 -17.69 -8.51
N ALA A 99 5.73 -17.73 -7.36
CA ALA A 99 5.40 -16.95 -6.17
C ALA A 99 6.52 -15.95 -5.88
N THR A 100 6.28 -15.00 -4.99
CA THR A 100 7.28 -14.04 -4.53
C THR A 100 7.50 -14.20 -3.05
N ARG A 101 8.76 -14.40 -2.68
CA ARG A 101 9.19 -14.35 -1.27
C ARG A 101 9.52 -12.91 -0.90
N VAL A 102 8.82 -12.40 0.12
CA VAL A 102 9.04 -11.05 0.66
C VAL A 102 9.70 -11.16 2.03
N THR A 103 10.90 -10.62 2.15
CA THR A 103 11.62 -10.50 3.42
C THR A 103 11.60 -9.05 3.85
N VAL A 104 11.05 -8.76 5.04
CA VAL A 104 11.04 -7.41 5.63
C VAL A 104 11.94 -7.40 6.85
N SER A 105 12.88 -6.46 6.88
CA SER A 105 13.75 -6.19 8.03
C SER A 105 13.50 -4.76 8.51
N THR A 106 13.38 -4.58 9.82
CA THR A 106 13.12 -3.27 10.41
C THR A 106 14.08 -3.00 11.55
N ASN A 107 14.82 -1.90 11.45
CA ASN A 107 15.66 -1.39 12.53
C ASN A 107 14.89 -0.25 13.22
N LEU A 108 14.28 -0.54 14.37
CA LEU A 108 13.44 0.38 15.13
C LEU A 108 14.20 0.99 16.31
N ARG A 109 14.14 2.30 16.44
CA ARG A 109 14.66 3.06 17.59
C ARG A 109 13.54 3.88 18.22
N LEU A 110 13.33 3.68 19.52
CA LEU A 110 12.32 4.37 20.33
C LEU A 110 12.98 5.37 21.26
N GLN A 111 12.35 6.53 21.48
CA GLN A 111 12.84 7.61 22.34
C GLN A 111 11.74 8.12 23.28
N GLY A 112 12.14 8.68 24.41
CA GLY A 112 11.22 9.23 25.40
C GLY A 112 10.49 8.17 26.22
N THR A 113 9.27 8.45 26.64
CA THR A 113 8.43 7.54 27.44
C THR A 113 8.08 6.28 26.66
N VAL A 114 7.97 6.35 25.33
CA VAL A 114 7.69 5.21 24.45
C VAL A 114 8.77 4.12 24.59
N ALA A 115 10.04 4.51 24.73
CA ALA A 115 11.14 3.58 24.93
C ALA A 115 11.03 2.75 26.25
N ARG A 116 10.35 3.29 27.23
CA ARG A 116 10.14 2.60 28.53
C ARG A 116 9.05 1.52 28.47
N VAL A 117 8.07 1.72 27.57
CA VAL A 117 6.96 0.78 27.38
C VAL A 117 7.32 -0.29 26.35
N GLY A 118 8.19 0.04 25.39
CA GLY A 118 8.66 -0.85 24.34
C GLY A 118 9.69 -1.87 24.85
N ARG A 119 9.27 -2.79 25.72
CA ARG A 119 10.09 -3.96 26.09
C ARG A 119 10.21 -4.88 24.88
N SER A 120 11.35 -5.57 24.72
CA SER A 120 11.67 -6.40 23.56
C SER A 120 10.54 -7.39 23.21
N GLU A 121 9.96 -8.05 24.18
CA GLU A 121 8.87 -9.01 23.99
C GLU A 121 7.59 -8.37 23.38
N ILE A 122 7.21 -7.18 23.85
CA ILE A 122 6.05 -6.46 23.35
C ILE A 122 6.31 -5.99 21.90
N VAL A 123 7.52 -5.51 21.60
CA VAL A 123 7.90 -5.06 20.26
C VAL A 123 7.89 -6.24 19.28
N GLU A 124 8.37 -7.41 19.70
CA GLU A 124 8.35 -8.62 18.86
C GLU A 124 6.93 -9.08 18.55
N ASP A 125 6.04 -9.12 19.55
CA ASP A 125 4.64 -9.52 19.34
C ASP A 125 3.89 -8.55 18.42
N VAL A 126 4.06 -7.24 18.61
CA VAL A 126 3.47 -6.22 17.74
C VAL A 126 4.03 -6.34 16.31
N SER A 127 5.34 -6.53 16.17
CA SER A 127 5.99 -6.67 14.86
C SER A 127 5.48 -7.91 14.11
N ARG A 128 5.29 -9.03 14.80
CA ARG A 128 4.73 -10.26 14.22
C ARG A 128 3.30 -10.02 13.76
N GLN A 129 2.44 -9.47 14.62
CA GLN A 129 1.05 -9.18 14.28
C GLN A 129 0.93 -8.20 13.11
N MET A 130 1.78 -7.17 13.06
CA MET A 130 1.84 -6.22 11.94
C MET A 130 2.24 -6.94 10.65
N THR A 131 3.27 -7.79 10.68
CA THR A 131 3.74 -8.55 9.51
C THR A 131 2.64 -9.47 8.97
N ASP A 132 1.96 -10.20 9.84
CA ASP A 132 0.89 -11.13 9.45
C ASP A 132 -0.31 -10.38 8.84
N SER A 133 -0.72 -9.28 9.46
CA SER A 133 -1.81 -8.43 8.96
C SER A 133 -1.45 -7.80 7.61
N PHE A 134 -0.22 -7.31 7.49
CA PHE A 134 0.31 -6.74 6.26
C PHE A 134 0.35 -7.76 5.12
N ALA A 135 0.90 -8.95 5.36
CA ALA A 135 0.96 -10.03 4.38
C ALA A 135 -0.42 -10.45 3.90
N THR A 136 -1.39 -10.56 4.82
CA THR A 136 -2.78 -10.90 4.51
C THR A 136 -3.43 -9.82 3.63
N CYS A 137 -3.26 -8.55 3.99
CA CYS A 137 -3.80 -7.43 3.22
C CYS A 137 -3.17 -7.33 1.82
N LEU A 138 -1.84 -7.51 1.72
CA LEU A 138 -1.12 -7.48 0.45
C LEU A 138 -1.63 -8.55 -0.51
N LYS A 139 -1.77 -9.80 -0.02
CA LYS A 139 -2.34 -10.92 -0.80
C LYS A 139 -3.76 -10.63 -1.27
N ALA A 140 -4.61 -10.06 -0.39
CA ALA A 140 -5.98 -9.74 -0.74
C ALA A 140 -6.09 -8.65 -1.81
N LYS A 141 -5.21 -7.64 -1.78
CA LYS A 141 -5.16 -6.58 -2.81
C LYS A 141 -4.74 -7.13 -4.16
N LEU A 142 -3.70 -7.95 -4.21
CA LEU A 142 -3.22 -8.57 -5.45
C LEU A 142 -4.29 -9.49 -6.06
N ALA A 143 -4.92 -10.34 -5.27
CA ALA A 143 -5.99 -11.21 -5.75
C ALA A 143 -7.21 -10.44 -6.30
N GLN A 144 -7.48 -9.23 -5.82
CA GLN A 144 -8.54 -8.37 -6.35
C GLN A 144 -8.17 -7.75 -7.69
N GLU A 145 -6.90 -7.47 -7.93
CA GLU A 145 -6.41 -6.93 -9.22
C GLU A 145 -6.49 -7.98 -10.32
N ASP A 146 -6.15 -9.21 -10.03
CA ASP A 146 -6.28 -10.33 -10.97
C ASP A 146 -7.75 -10.67 -11.28
N ALA A 147 -8.65 -10.45 -10.32
CA ALA A 147 -10.08 -10.66 -10.48
C ALA A 147 -10.81 -9.48 -11.15
N ALA A 148 -10.18 -8.34 -11.35
CA ALA A 148 -10.77 -7.22 -12.07
C ALA A 148 -10.98 -7.65 -13.54
N PRO A 149 -12.23 -7.71 -14.07
CA PRO A 149 -12.45 -8.03 -15.46
C PRO A 149 -11.72 -6.97 -16.29
N THR A 150 -10.89 -7.42 -17.23
CA THR A 150 -10.42 -6.57 -18.32
C THR A 150 -11.67 -5.96 -18.94
N VAL A 151 -11.98 -4.70 -18.61
CA VAL A 151 -13.05 -3.98 -19.25
C VAL A 151 -12.62 -3.83 -20.69
N ALA A 152 -13.04 -4.75 -21.53
CA ALA A 152 -12.96 -4.60 -22.97
C ALA A 152 -13.59 -3.23 -23.25
N ALA A 153 -12.80 -2.35 -23.85
CA ALA A 153 -13.28 -1.03 -24.23
C ALA A 153 -14.61 -1.24 -24.98
N PRO A 154 -15.69 -0.55 -24.61
CA PRO A 154 -16.94 -0.68 -25.33
C PRO A 154 -16.63 -0.32 -26.77
N GLU A 155 -16.73 -1.31 -27.69
CA GLU A 155 -16.76 -1.02 -29.11
C GLU A 155 -17.90 -0.03 -29.31
N LEU A 156 -17.56 1.21 -29.61
CA LEU A 156 -18.49 2.24 -29.97
C LEU A 156 -19.06 1.86 -31.36
N ARG A 157 -20.00 0.92 -31.37
CA ARG A 157 -20.85 0.66 -32.53
C ARG A 157 -21.76 1.86 -32.70
N ILE A 158 -21.22 2.91 -33.31
CA ILE A 158 -22.03 3.98 -33.88
C ILE A 158 -22.84 3.31 -35.00
N GLY A 159 -24.08 2.99 -34.68
CA GLY A 159 -25.06 2.52 -35.65
C GLY A 159 -25.36 3.61 -36.69
N LEU A 160 -24.59 3.61 -37.78
CA LEU A 160 -24.76 4.52 -38.91
C LEU A 160 -26.12 4.34 -39.62
N ILE A 161 -26.96 3.41 -39.16
CA ILE A 161 -28.24 3.07 -39.81
C ILE A 161 -29.39 3.95 -39.33
N THR A 162 -29.28 4.57 -38.16
CA THR A 162 -30.43 5.36 -37.61
C THR A 162 -30.49 6.80 -38.11
N VAL A 163 -29.40 7.33 -38.66
CA VAL A 163 -29.34 8.71 -39.14
C VAL A 163 -29.94 8.85 -40.57
N LEU A 164 -29.78 7.82 -41.42
CA LEU A 164 -30.35 7.84 -42.78
C LEU A 164 -31.90 7.67 -42.82
N ALA A 165 -32.48 6.98 -41.84
CA ALA A 165 -33.92 6.78 -41.79
C ALA A 165 -34.72 8.06 -41.41
N GLY A 166 -34.07 9.01 -40.70
CA GLY A 166 -34.64 10.28 -40.31
C GLY A 166 -34.73 11.31 -41.47
N LEU A 167 -33.75 11.30 -42.38
CA LEU A 167 -33.66 12.27 -43.46
C LEU A 167 -34.64 11.97 -44.61
N LEU A 168 -34.99 10.70 -44.86
CA LEU A 168 -35.92 10.27 -45.90
C LEU A 168 -37.40 10.51 -45.54
N ARG A 169 -37.74 10.74 -44.29
CA ARG A 169 -39.12 11.06 -43.85
C ARG A 169 -39.53 12.52 -44.03
N GLN A 170 -38.58 13.45 -44.19
CA GLN A 170 -38.88 14.87 -44.39
C GLN A 170 -39.12 15.26 -45.85
N LEU A 171 -38.79 14.39 -46.81
CA LEU A 171 -38.91 14.66 -48.24
C LEU A 171 -40.25 14.17 -48.87
N ARG A 172 -41.15 13.57 -48.06
CA ARG A 172 -42.49 13.14 -48.53
C ARG A 172 -43.63 13.90 -47.83
N ARG A 173 -43.73 15.21 -48.05
CA ARG A 173 -45.00 15.94 -47.88
C ARG A 173 -45.45 16.41 -49.28
N PRO A 174 -46.52 15.83 -49.86
CA PRO A 174 -47.17 16.41 -51.03
C PRO A 174 -47.97 17.65 -50.62
N ARG A 175 -48.00 18.59 -51.50
CA ARG A 175 -48.88 19.76 -51.43
C ARG A 175 -50.35 19.35 -51.56
#